data_7cf5bdfc65072c742ab5096c12f9be69
#
_entry.id   7cf5bdfc65072c742ab5096c12f9be69
#
_cell.length_a   1.000
_cell.length_b   1.000
_cell.length_c   1.000
_cell.angle_alpha   90.00
_cell.angle_beta   90.00
_cell.angle_gamma   90.00
#
_symmetry.space_group_name_H-M   'P 1'
#
loop_
_entity.id
_entity.type
_entity.pdbx_description
1 polymer ?
#
loop_
_entity_poly.entity_id
_entity_poly.type
_entity_poly.pdbx_seq_one_letter_code
_entity_poly.pdbx_strand_id
1 'polypeptide(L)'
;MPARLSTDTELTLAFVDDEEIRGLNARHRGQDRVTDVLSFGPTLPRDVRGAAVARHLERGVDGSLELGDIVLSPEQARRQSKRRRWTVKEEIAFLAAHGALHLIGYEDDTPRGYREMRRLGEQAVREARQILKKSRGHGRPEH
;
A
#
# COMPACT_ATOMS: atom_id res chain seq x y z
N MET A 1 7.02 12.53 -11.98
CA MET A 1 8.09 11.62 -11.55
C MET A 1 7.54 10.62 -10.56
N PRO A 2 7.76 9.34 -10.80
CA PRO A 2 7.43 8.36 -9.78
C PRO A 2 8.30 8.60 -8.53
N ALA A 3 7.72 8.33 -7.38
CA ALA A 3 8.45 8.40 -6.14
C ALA A 3 9.51 7.28 -6.12
N ARG A 4 10.75 7.64 -5.89
CA ARG A 4 11.83 6.67 -5.75
C ARG A 4 12.47 6.80 -4.39
N LEU A 5 12.51 5.69 -3.69
CA LEU A 5 13.24 5.55 -2.45
C LEU A 5 14.49 4.71 -2.71
N SER A 6 15.46 4.79 -1.81
CA SER A 6 16.65 3.97 -1.95
C SER A 6 16.28 2.49 -1.76
N THR A 7 17.14 1.61 -2.31
CA THR A 7 16.89 0.17 -2.23
C THR A 7 16.99 -0.38 -0.81
N ASP A 8 17.49 0.40 0.14
CA ASP A 8 17.55 0.02 1.54
C ASP A 8 16.35 0.52 2.36
N THR A 9 15.31 1.02 1.70
CA THR A 9 14.06 1.41 2.36
C THR A 9 13.15 0.20 2.48
N GLU A 10 12.61 -0.03 3.66
CA GLU A 10 11.75 -1.16 3.95
C GLU A 10 10.39 -0.71 4.45
N LEU A 11 9.38 -1.49 4.12
CA LEU A 11 8.06 -1.38 4.71
C LEU A 11 7.56 -2.79 5.04
N THR A 12 6.66 -2.88 6.00
CA THR A 12 6.03 -4.13 6.37
C THR A 12 4.63 -4.18 5.78
N LEU A 13 4.30 -5.29 5.15
CA LEU A 13 2.96 -5.55 4.64
C LEU A 13 2.37 -6.70 5.45
N ALA A 14 1.31 -6.43 6.20
CA ALA A 14 0.67 -7.42 7.05
C ALA A 14 -0.76 -7.69 6.58
N PHE A 15 -1.15 -8.96 6.62
CA PHE A 15 -2.50 -9.39 6.27
C PHE A 15 -3.22 -9.81 7.55
N VAL A 16 -4.39 -9.23 7.78
CA VAL A 16 -5.20 -9.50 8.97
C VAL A 16 -6.64 -9.77 8.55
N ASP A 17 -7.42 -10.37 9.44
CA ASP A 17 -8.83 -10.60 9.15
C ASP A 17 -9.67 -9.32 9.38
N ASP A 18 -10.95 -9.40 9.01
CA ASP A 18 -11.86 -8.28 9.10
C ASP A 18 -12.01 -7.76 10.53
N GLU A 19 -12.08 -8.65 11.49
CA GLU A 19 -12.24 -8.27 12.89
C GLU A 19 -11.03 -7.49 13.39
N GLU A 20 -9.83 -7.96 13.04
CA GLU A 20 -8.62 -7.30 13.47
C GLU A 20 -8.44 -5.93 12.83
N ILE A 21 -8.71 -5.80 11.53
CA ILE A 21 -8.57 -4.50 10.87
C ILE A 21 -9.63 -3.52 11.36
N ARG A 22 -10.81 -4.01 11.69
CA ARG A 22 -11.86 -3.19 12.29
C ARG A 22 -11.39 -2.62 13.64
N GLY A 23 -10.78 -3.48 14.47
CA GLY A 23 -10.23 -3.06 15.77
C GLY A 23 -9.11 -2.03 15.61
N LEU A 24 -8.21 -2.25 14.67
CA LEU A 24 -7.13 -1.29 14.39
C LEU A 24 -7.69 0.04 13.91
N ASN A 25 -8.68 0.01 13.04
CA ASN A 25 -9.33 1.21 12.52
C ASN A 25 -10.01 2.00 13.65
N ALA A 26 -10.69 1.30 14.54
CA ALA A 26 -11.34 1.92 15.70
C ALA A 26 -10.33 2.60 16.62
N ARG A 27 -9.23 1.90 16.95
CA ARG A 27 -8.22 2.41 17.89
C ARG A 27 -7.41 3.57 17.32
N HIS A 28 -7.08 3.51 16.02
CA HIS A 28 -6.13 4.47 15.44
C HIS A 28 -6.79 5.58 14.62
N ARG A 29 -7.99 5.35 14.11
CA ARG A 29 -8.69 6.34 13.28
C ARG A 29 -10.06 6.71 13.84
N GLY A 30 -10.46 6.10 14.94
CA GLY A 30 -11.76 6.38 15.56
C GLY A 30 -12.95 5.89 14.76
N GLN A 31 -12.75 4.96 13.82
CA GLN A 31 -13.81 4.43 12.97
C GLN A 31 -13.99 2.95 13.22
N ASP A 32 -15.09 2.60 13.88
CA ASP A 32 -15.41 1.21 14.20
C ASP A 32 -16.07 0.51 13.03
N ARG A 33 -15.28 0.24 12.01
CA ARG A 33 -15.74 -0.48 10.82
C ARG A 33 -14.56 -1.13 10.10
N VAL A 34 -14.87 -2.14 9.30
CA VAL A 34 -13.88 -2.77 8.44
C VAL A 34 -13.43 -1.75 7.38
N THR A 35 -12.13 -1.65 7.19
CA THR A 35 -11.55 -0.89 6.08
C THR A 35 -10.69 -1.82 5.23
N ASP A 36 -10.25 -1.36 4.07
CA ASP A 36 -9.46 -2.17 3.16
C ASP A 36 -7.97 -2.13 3.47
N VAL A 37 -7.45 -0.97 3.85
CA VAL A 37 -6.03 -0.77 4.10
C VAL A 37 -5.82 0.31 5.15
N LEU A 38 -4.82 0.09 6.00
CA LEU A 38 -4.34 1.08 6.98
C LEU A 38 -2.84 1.23 6.82
N SER A 39 -2.37 2.46 6.89
CA SER A 39 -0.95 2.77 6.84
C SER A 39 -0.51 3.42 8.14
N PHE A 40 0.58 2.93 8.71
CA PHE A 40 1.16 3.45 9.94
C PHE A 40 2.62 3.80 9.69
N GLY A 41 2.96 5.07 9.86
CA GLY A 41 4.31 5.53 9.63
C GLY A 41 4.60 6.81 10.40
N PRO A 42 5.77 7.39 10.20
CA PRO A 42 6.14 8.62 10.90
C PRO A 42 5.26 9.77 10.45
N THR A 43 5.08 10.74 11.35
CA THR A 43 4.43 11.99 11.00
C THR A 43 5.38 12.80 10.12
N LEU A 44 4.93 13.16 8.93
CA LEU A 44 5.74 13.91 7.97
C LEU A 44 5.39 15.39 8.02
N PRO A 45 6.38 16.28 7.83
CA PRO A 45 6.08 17.69 7.61
C PRO A 45 5.19 17.88 6.38
N ARG A 46 4.42 18.96 6.39
CA ARG A 46 3.59 19.33 5.24
C ARG A 46 4.49 19.49 4.01
N ASP A 47 4.00 19.04 2.88
CA ASP A 47 4.66 19.14 1.57
C ASP A 47 5.89 18.23 1.39
N VAL A 48 6.22 17.41 2.38
CA VAL A 48 7.27 16.39 2.21
C VAL A 48 6.65 15.14 1.61
N ARG A 49 7.11 14.75 0.44
CA ARG A 49 6.64 13.50 -0.19
C ARG A 49 7.66 12.93 -1.16
N GLY A 50 7.42 11.67 -1.54
CA GLY A 50 8.30 10.96 -2.45
C GLY A 50 9.67 10.70 -1.83
N ALA A 51 10.72 10.86 -2.63
CA ALA A 51 12.10 10.60 -2.19
C ALA A 51 12.52 11.47 -1.00
N ALA A 52 11.93 12.66 -0.84
CA ALA A 52 12.25 13.55 0.28
C ALA A 52 11.88 12.97 1.63
N VAL A 53 10.97 11.99 1.67
CA VAL A 53 10.54 11.33 2.91
C VAL A 53 11.72 10.62 3.59
N ALA A 54 12.69 10.12 2.82
CA ALA A 54 13.82 9.37 3.37
C ALA A 54 14.55 10.12 4.48
N ARG A 55 14.60 11.45 4.43
CA ARG A 55 15.26 12.26 5.45
C ARG A 55 14.56 12.25 6.80
N HIS A 56 13.32 11.81 6.82
CA HIS A 56 12.48 11.78 8.02
C HIS A 56 12.27 10.38 8.57
N LEU A 57 12.93 9.39 8.00
CA LEU A 57 12.79 8.00 8.41
C LEU A 57 13.90 7.61 9.40
N GLU A 58 13.55 6.73 10.32
CA GLU A 58 14.52 6.16 11.24
C GLU A 58 15.18 4.95 10.60
N ARG A 59 16.43 4.69 11.02
CA ARG A 59 17.14 3.50 10.58
C ARG A 59 16.83 2.35 11.52
N GLY A 60 16.55 1.19 10.92
CA GLY A 60 16.40 -0.05 11.66
C GLY A 60 17.74 -0.63 12.11
N VAL A 61 17.64 -1.77 12.78
CA VAL A 61 18.82 -2.47 13.34
C VAL A 61 19.81 -2.86 12.24
N ASP A 62 19.31 -3.19 11.06
CA ASP A 62 20.12 -3.58 9.91
C ASP A 62 20.60 -2.38 9.07
N GLY A 63 20.32 -1.16 9.51
CA GLY A 63 20.71 0.05 8.79
C GLY A 63 19.73 0.49 7.72
N SER A 64 18.68 -0.28 7.43
CA SER A 64 17.66 0.11 6.47
C SER A 64 16.78 1.23 7.01
N LEU A 65 16.21 2.02 6.10
CA LEU A 65 15.24 3.05 6.46
C LEU A 65 13.85 2.42 6.60
N GLU A 66 13.19 2.68 7.71
CA GLU A 66 11.87 2.12 7.98
C GLU A 66 10.77 3.09 7.56
N LEU A 67 10.06 2.74 6.50
CA LEU A 67 8.97 3.57 5.98
C LEU A 67 7.70 3.43 6.81
N GLY A 68 7.41 2.24 7.30
CA GLY A 68 6.23 2.00 8.12
C GLY A 68 5.55 0.67 7.80
N ASP A 69 4.31 0.57 8.24
CA ASP A 69 3.51 -0.65 8.11
C ASP A 69 2.26 -0.40 7.29
N ILE A 70 1.94 -1.34 6.42
CA ILE A 70 0.68 -1.37 5.68
C ILE A 70 -0.07 -2.62 6.13
N VAL A 71 -1.30 -2.44 6.59
CA VAL A 71 -2.15 -3.53 7.05
C VAL A 71 -3.33 -3.66 6.10
N LEU A 72 -3.54 -4.85 5.59
CA LEU A 72 -4.58 -5.16 4.61
C LEU A 72 -5.50 -6.26 5.13
N SER A 73 -6.78 -6.20 4.73
CA SER A 73 -7.70 -7.30 4.92
C SER A 73 -7.91 -8.02 3.59
N PRO A 74 -7.42 -9.26 3.43
CA PRO A 74 -7.67 -10.02 2.20
C PRO A 74 -9.15 -10.28 1.95
N GLU A 75 -9.95 -10.41 3.00
CA GLU A 75 -11.39 -10.60 2.86
C GLU A 75 -12.05 -9.37 2.24
N GLN A 76 -11.68 -8.19 2.70
CA GLN A 76 -12.19 -6.95 2.13
C GLN A 76 -11.66 -6.74 0.71
N ALA A 77 -10.41 -7.08 0.46
CA ALA A 77 -9.84 -7.02 -0.89
C ALA A 77 -10.62 -7.92 -1.86
N ARG A 78 -11.00 -9.11 -1.41
CA ARG A 78 -11.78 -10.02 -2.24
C ARG A 78 -13.14 -9.45 -2.59
N ARG A 79 -13.81 -8.82 -1.63
CA ARG A 79 -15.11 -8.19 -1.88
C ARG A 79 -14.98 -7.04 -2.89
N GLN A 80 -13.96 -6.22 -2.74
CA GLN A 80 -13.75 -5.06 -3.62
C GLN A 80 -13.29 -5.46 -5.02
N SER A 81 -12.48 -6.49 -5.14
CA SER A 81 -11.98 -6.96 -6.43
C SER A 81 -13.11 -7.31 -7.38
N LYS A 82 -14.18 -7.90 -6.84
CA LYS A 82 -15.36 -8.27 -7.65
C LYS A 82 -16.02 -7.05 -8.28
N ARG A 83 -16.11 -5.96 -7.53
CA ARG A 83 -16.71 -4.72 -8.03
C ARG A 83 -15.86 -4.06 -9.12
N ARG A 84 -14.54 -4.18 -9.01
CA ARG A 84 -13.61 -3.60 -9.97
C ARG A 84 -13.31 -4.53 -11.13
N ARG A 85 -13.79 -5.75 -11.10
CA ARG A 85 -13.48 -6.81 -12.07
C ARG A 85 -11.99 -7.10 -12.12
N TRP A 86 -11.35 -7.02 -10.98
CA TRP A 86 -9.95 -7.38 -10.80
C TRP A 86 -9.85 -8.73 -10.12
N THR A 87 -8.69 -9.36 -10.26
CA THR A 87 -8.36 -10.49 -9.39
C THR A 87 -8.06 -9.98 -7.98
N VAL A 88 -8.12 -10.88 -7.01
CA VAL A 88 -7.79 -10.51 -5.63
C VAL A 88 -6.34 -10.01 -5.55
N LYS A 89 -5.42 -10.62 -6.30
CA LYS A 89 -4.02 -10.20 -6.33
C LYS A 89 -3.88 -8.78 -6.88
N GLU A 90 -4.64 -8.45 -7.90
CA GLU A 90 -4.65 -7.09 -8.46
C GLU A 90 -5.18 -6.07 -7.46
N GLU A 91 -6.23 -6.42 -6.74
CA GLU A 91 -6.78 -5.56 -5.70
C GLU A 91 -5.76 -5.35 -4.58
N ILE A 92 -5.09 -6.40 -4.15
CA ILE A 92 -4.05 -6.31 -3.11
C ILE A 92 -2.91 -5.41 -3.58
N ALA A 93 -2.50 -5.55 -4.85
CA ALA A 93 -1.44 -4.69 -5.41
C ALA A 93 -1.86 -3.22 -5.38
N PHE A 94 -3.11 -2.93 -5.73
CA PHE A 94 -3.64 -1.56 -5.69
C PHE A 94 -3.64 -1.01 -4.26
N LEU A 95 -4.14 -1.79 -3.32
CA LEU A 95 -4.23 -1.37 -1.91
C LEU A 95 -2.86 -1.19 -1.28
N ALA A 96 -1.92 -2.09 -1.58
CA ALA A 96 -0.54 -1.96 -1.09
C ALA A 96 0.12 -0.70 -1.65
N ALA A 97 -0.06 -0.43 -2.93
CA ALA A 97 0.46 0.79 -3.55
C ALA A 97 -0.17 2.04 -2.93
N HIS A 98 -1.49 2.00 -2.70
CA HIS A 98 -2.21 3.11 -2.07
C HIS A 98 -1.67 3.40 -0.67
N GLY A 99 -1.48 2.35 0.13
CA GLY A 99 -0.90 2.49 1.47
C GLY A 99 0.52 3.02 1.44
N ALA A 100 1.34 2.53 0.50
CA ALA A 100 2.71 3.00 0.35
C ALA A 100 2.76 4.47 -0.06
N LEU A 101 1.87 4.90 -0.94
CA LEU A 101 1.79 6.30 -1.37
C LEU A 101 1.47 7.21 -0.18
N HIS A 102 0.54 6.80 0.69
CA HIS A 102 0.27 7.56 1.91
C HIS A 102 1.51 7.65 2.80
N LEU A 103 2.26 6.57 2.93
CA LEU A 103 3.48 6.57 3.75
C LEU A 103 4.55 7.51 3.21
N ILE A 104 4.58 7.75 1.92
CA ILE A 104 5.52 8.70 1.33
C ILE A 104 4.89 10.06 1.04
N GLY A 105 3.80 10.37 1.74
CA GLY A 105 3.26 11.73 1.81
C GLY A 105 2.19 12.11 0.82
N TYR A 106 1.74 11.18 -0.03
CA TYR A 106 0.63 11.46 -0.94
C TYR A 106 -0.68 11.46 -0.18
N GLU A 107 -1.58 12.36 -0.55
CA GLU A 107 -2.88 12.53 0.10
C GLU A 107 -4.00 12.42 -0.93
N ASP A 108 -5.15 11.92 -0.48
CA ASP A 108 -6.32 11.76 -1.35
C ASP A 108 -7.53 12.59 -0.88
N ASP A 109 -7.29 13.59 -0.06
CA ASP A 109 -8.32 14.46 0.51
C ASP A 109 -8.72 15.61 -0.42
N THR A 110 -8.05 15.75 -1.57
CA THR A 110 -8.44 16.70 -2.61
C THR A 110 -8.74 15.95 -3.90
N PRO A 111 -9.56 16.52 -4.81
CA PRO A 111 -9.83 15.87 -6.09
C PRO A 111 -8.56 15.59 -6.90
N ARG A 112 -7.61 16.51 -6.87
CA ARG A 112 -6.33 16.34 -7.59
C ARG A 112 -5.49 15.22 -6.98
N GLY A 113 -5.36 15.22 -5.65
CA GLY A 113 -4.59 14.20 -4.94
C GLY A 113 -5.22 12.82 -5.12
N TYR A 114 -6.55 12.73 -5.05
CA TYR A 114 -7.26 11.50 -5.28
C TYR A 114 -6.99 10.93 -6.68
N ARG A 115 -7.06 11.76 -7.71
CA ARG A 115 -6.79 11.32 -9.09
C ARG A 115 -5.35 10.87 -9.27
N GLU A 116 -4.40 11.59 -8.67
CA GLU A 116 -2.99 11.23 -8.73
C GLU A 116 -2.72 9.88 -8.08
N MET A 117 -3.23 9.68 -6.88
CA MET A 117 -3.06 8.42 -6.17
C MET A 117 -3.72 7.26 -6.91
N ARG A 118 -4.91 7.50 -7.48
CA ARG A 118 -5.61 6.48 -8.24
C ARG A 118 -4.82 6.09 -9.48
N ARG A 119 -4.27 7.05 -10.20
CA ARG A 119 -3.47 6.81 -11.39
C ARG A 119 -2.22 5.98 -11.06
N LEU A 120 -1.53 6.34 -9.98
CA LEU A 120 -0.33 5.61 -9.55
C LEU A 120 -0.66 4.20 -9.06
N GLY A 121 -1.77 4.04 -8.36
CA GLY A 121 -2.25 2.74 -7.93
C GLY A 121 -2.63 1.83 -9.09
N GLU A 122 -3.31 2.38 -10.09
CA GLU A 122 -3.65 1.62 -11.30
C GLU A 122 -2.41 1.24 -12.10
N GLN A 123 -1.40 2.09 -12.12
CA GLN A 123 -0.11 1.74 -12.72
C GLN A 123 0.53 0.55 -12.02
N ALA A 124 0.46 0.52 -10.68
CA ALA A 124 0.98 -0.61 -9.91
C ALA A 124 0.26 -1.91 -10.27
N VAL A 125 -1.06 -1.85 -10.50
CA VAL A 125 -1.83 -3.02 -10.93
C VAL A 125 -1.34 -3.52 -12.30
N ARG A 126 -1.10 -2.62 -13.23
CA ARG A 126 -0.58 -2.99 -14.56
C ARG A 126 0.78 -3.67 -14.46
N GLU A 127 1.65 -3.15 -13.62
CA GLU A 127 2.98 -3.75 -13.39
C GLU A 127 2.86 -5.12 -12.74
N ALA A 128 1.96 -5.27 -11.78
CA ALA A 128 1.71 -6.56 -11.12
C ALA A 128 1.20 -7.60 -12.12
N ARG A 129 0.33 -7.21 -13.05
CA ARG A 129 -0.15 -8.11 -14.11
C ARG A 129 1.00 -8.64 -14.95
N GLN A 130 1.95 -7.79 -15.32
CA GLN A 130 3.09 -8.20 -16.12
C GLN A 130 4.00 -9.16 -15.37
N ILE A 131 4.22 -8.92 -14.09
CA ILE A 131 5.03 -9.80 -13.24
C ILE A 131 4.36 -11.17 -13.13
N LEU A 132 3.06 -11.22 -12.90
CA LEU A 132 2.31 -12.47 -12.79
C LEU A 132 2.30 -13.21 -14.11
N LYS A 133 2.18 -12.52 -15.22
CA LYS A 133 2.21 -13.12 -16.55
C LYS A 133 3.57 -13.74 -16.85
N LYS A 134 4.66 -13.06 -16.51
CA LYS A 134 6.02 -13.60 -16.66
C LYS A 134 6.22 -14.84 -15.81
N SER A 135 5.73 -14.84 -14.58
CA SER A 135 5.81 -15.98 -13.68
C SER A 135 5.11 -17.20 -14.28
N ARG A 136 3.93 -17.01 -14.88
CA ARG A 136 3.21 -18.08 -15.56
C ARG A 136 3.97 -18.58 -16.80
N GLY A 137 4.60 -17.66 -17.54
CA GLY A 137 5.37 -17.97 -18.72
C GLY A 137 6.59 -18.86 -18.44
N HIS A 138 7.06 -18.93 -17.21
CA HIS A 138 8.13 -19.81 -16.80
C HIS A 138 7.67 -21.21 -16.43
N GLY A 139 6.39 -21.49 -16.62
CA GLY A 139 5.87 -22.84 -16.55
C GLY A 139 5.95 -23.51 -15.20
N ARG A 140 5.94 -22.79 -14.12
CA ARG A 140 5.93 -23.39 -12.80
C ARG A 140 4.54 -23.80 -12.41
N PRO A 141 4.29 -25.10 -12.22
CA PRO A 141 3.00 -25.51 -11.68
C PRO A 141 2.88 -25.01 -10.25
N GLU A 142 1.79 -24.37 -9.98
CA GLU A 142 1.48 -23.93 -8.63
C GLU A 142 0.57 -24.92 -7.94
N HIS A 143 0.81 -25.11 -6.68
CA HIS A 143 0.07 -26.10 -5.91
C HIS A 143 -0.98 -25.46 -5.06
#